data_dcd40101f7a9aceeeed4e977d5e08129
#
_entry.id   dcd40101f7a9aceeeed4e977d5e08129
#
_cell.length_a   1.000
_cell.length_b   1.000
_cell.length_c   1.000
_cell.angle_alpha   90.00
_cell.angle_beta   90.00
_cell.angle_gamma   90.00
#
_symmetry.space_group_name_H-M   'P 1'
#
loop_
_entity.id
_entity.type
_entity.pdbx_description
1 polymer ?
#
loop_
_entity_poly.entity_id
_entity_poly.type
_entity_poly.pdbx_seq_one_letter_code
_entity_poly.pdbx_strand_id
1 'polypeptide(L)'
;MKIFDYEDIQLIPNKCIVESRSECDTTIQFGPKKFKLPVVPANMQTVMNEKLAKWFAENDYFYIMHRFDEEARIPFIKHIQNSGLFASISVGVKKAEFDFIEKLAQEKLIPEYITIDIAHGHSDSVINMIKHIKNHIPDSFVIAGNVGTPEGVRELENAGADATKVGIGPGRVCITKIKTGFGTGGWQLAALNICSKAARKPLIADGGIRTHGDIAKSIRFGASMVMIGSLFAAHEESPGETVELDGKQYKEYFGSASEFQKGEHKNVEGKKMFVEHKGSLMDTLKEMQQDLQSSISYAGGKDLKSLRTVDYVIVRNSIFNGDRD
;
A
#
# COMPACT_ATOMS: atom_id res chain seq x y z
N MET A 1 -15.72 20.43 -0.84
CA MET A 1 -15.29 19.04 -1.20
C MET A 1 -16.40 18.08 -0.83
N LYS A 2 -16.78 17.12 -1.71
CA LYS A 2 -17.68 16.02 -1.31
C LYS A 2 -16.89 15.04 -0.46
N ILE A 3 -17.42 14.69 0.71
CA ILE A 3 -16.84 13.72 1.63
C ILE A 3 -17.52 12.38 1.42
N PHE A 4 -16.74 11.33 1.20
CA PHE A 4 -17.14 9.93 1.06
C PHE A 4 -15.94 9.01 1.32
N ASP A 5 -16.21 7.79 1.68
CA ASP A 5 -15.21 6.74 1.82
C ASP A 5 -15.65 5.48 1.05
N TYR A 6 -14.93 4.39 1.18
CA TYR A 6 -15.16 3.15 0.43
C TYR A 6 -16.59 2.61 0.58
N GLU A 7 -17.17 2.70 1.77
CA GLU A 7 -18.52 2.22 2.07
C GLU A 7 -19.62 3.05 1.39
N ASP A 8 -19.32 4.32 1.09
CA ASP A 8 -20.28 5.26 0.50
C ASP A 8 -20.38 5.15 -1.03
N ILE A 9 -19.50 4.41 -1.68
CA ILE A 9 -19.36 4.38 -3.13
C ILE A 9 -19.78 3.02 -3.69
N GLN A 10 -20.61 3.07 -4.76
CA GLN A 10 -20.83 1.94 -5.65
C GLN A 10 -20.52 2.38 -7.08
N LEU A 11 -19.78 1.54 -7.81
CA LEU A 11 -19.47 1.74 -9.22
C LEU A 11 -20.66 1.31 -10.07
N ILE A 12 -20.95 2.07 -11.12
CA ILE A 12 -22.09 1.79 -12.03
C ILE A 12 -21.58 0.87 -13.14
N PRO A 13 -22.20 -0.29 -13.36
CA PRO A 13 -21.75 -1.22 -14.40
C PRO A 13 -22.03 -0.70 -15.81
N ASN A 14 -21.10 -0.98 -16.71
CA ASN A 14 -21.23 -0.78 -18.15
C ASN A 14 -21.52 -2.10 -18.87
N LYS A 15 -21.81 -2.03 -20.16
CA LYS A 15 -21.98 -3.23 -21.00
C LYS A 15 -20.68 -4.05 -21.00
N CYS A 16 -20.77 -5.31 -20.59
CA CYS A 16 -19.67 -6.26 -20.66
C CYS A 16 -19.33 -6.58 -22.13
N ILE A 17 -18.05 -6.62 -22.46
CA ILE A 17 -17.51 -6.87 -23.82
C ILE A 17 -16.62 -8.12 -23.90
N VAL A 18 -16.47 -8.85 -22.80
CA VAL A 18 -15.68 -10.11 -22.73
C VAL A 18 -16.63 -11.30 -22.62
N GLU A 19 -16.23 -12.43 -23.18
CA GLU A 19 -16.97 -13.69 -23.05
C GLU A 19 -16.67 -14.36 -21.71
N SER A 20 -15.42 -14.28 -21.27
CA SER A 20 -14.97 -14.75 -19.96
C SER A 20 -14.24 -13.67 -19.18
N ARG A 21 -14.49 -13.57 -17.87
CA ARG A 21 -13.79 -12.64 -16.99
C ARG A 21 -12.27 -12.90 -16.96
N SER A 22 -11.85 -14.13 -17.21
CA SER A 22 -10.42 -14.50 -17.30
C SER A 22 -9.67 -13.81 -18.44
N GLU A 23 -10.37 -13.22 -19.41
CA GLU A 23 -9.76 -12.38 -20.46
C GLU A 23 -9.32 -11.00 -19.94
N CYS A 24 -9.79 -10.60 -18.76
CA CYS A 24 -9.47 -9.30 -18.20
C CYS A 24 -8.05 -9.29 -17.61
N ASP A 25 -7.21 -8.35 -18.09
CA ASP A 25 -5.84 -8.16 -17.63
C ASP A 25 -5.80 -7.31 -16.33
N THR A 26 -5.35 -7.92 -15.25
CA THR A 26 -5.19 -7.27 -13.94
C THR A 26 -3.78 -6.69 -13.73
N THR A 27 -2.88 -6.84 -14.69
CA THR A 27 -1.50 -6.45 -14.55
C THR A 27 -1.31 -4.93 -14.58
N ILE A 28 -0.27 -4.47 -13.90
CA ILE A 28 0.06 -3.04 -13.82
C ILE A 28 1.57 -2.82 -14.03
N GLN A 29 1.92 -1.86 -14.88
CA GLN A 29 3.27 -1.31 -14.92
C GLN A 29 3.42 -0.32 -13.77
N PHE A 30 4.37 -0.56 -12.85
CA PHE A 30 4.65 0.34 -11.75
C PHE A 30 6.17 0.54 -11.63
N GLY A 31 6.64 1.73 -11.97
CA GLY A 31 8.08 1.98 -12.11
C GLY A 31 8.72 1.07 -13.17
N PRO A 32 9.89 0.50 -12.89
CA PRO A 32 10.65 -0.30 -13.89
C PRO A 32 10.04 -1.69 -14.16
N LYS A 33 9.06 -2.16 -13.38
CA LYS A 33 8.54 -3.54 -13.47
C LYS A 33 7.03 -3.62 -13.66
N LYS A 34 6.58 -4.75 -14.22
CA LYS A 34 5.18 -5.12 -14.38
C LYS A 34 4.79 -6.15 -13.32
N PHE A 35 3.64 -5.96 -12.67
CA PHE A 35 3.14 -6.81 -11.60
C PHE A 35 1.78 -7.42 -11.95
N LYS A 36 1.48 -8.59 -11.40
CA LYS A 36 0.23 -9.34 -11.66
C LYS A 36 -1.01 -8.63 -11.14
N LEU A 37 -0.89 -7.93 -10.00
CA LEU A 37 -1.99 -7.22 -9.37
C LEU A 37 -1.54 -5.81 -8.94
N PRO A 38 -2.45 -4.83 -8.94
CA PRO A 38 -2.19 -3.48 -8.45
C PRO A 38 -2.27 -3.39 -6.91
N VAL A 39 -1.71 -4.36 -6.20
CA VAL A 39 -1.73 -4.44 -4.74
C VAL A 39 -0.33 -4.57 -4.17
N VAL A 40 -0.13 -4.04 -2.97
CA VAL A 40 1.11 -4.17 -2.21
C VAL A 40 0.79 -4.40 -0.73
N PRO A 41 1.40 -5.39 -0.07
CA PRO A 41 1.29 -5.55 1.37
C PRO A 41 1.86 -4.35 2.11
N ALA A 42 1.22 -3.95 3.19
CA ALA A 42 1.77 -2.90 4.05
C ALA A 42 3.14 -3.31 4.60
N ASN A 43 4.08 -2.37 4.56
CA ASN A 43 5.47 -2.58 5.00
C ASN A 43 5.61 -2.56 6.54
N MET A 44 4.93 -3.50 7.18
CA MET A 44 4.82 -3.66 8.64
C MET A 44 5.40 -5.01 9.06
N GLN A 45 6.02 -5.09 10.25
CA GLN A 45 6.64 -6.32 10.75
C GLN A 45 5.66 -7.50 10.89
N THR A 46 4.37 -7.24 11.10
CA THR A 46 3.34 -8.27 11.18
C THR A 46 2.75 -8.67 9.81
N VAL A 47 3.19 -8.02 8.73
CA VAL A 47 2.66 -8.24 7.37
C VAL A 47 3.73 -8.72 6.42
N MET A 48 4.98 -8.25 6.58
CA MET A 48 6.08 -8.51 5.65
C MET A 48 7.36 -8.92 6.38
N ASN A 49 8.06 -9.91 5.84
CA ASN A 49 9.42 -10.29 6.21
C ASN A 49 10.22 -10.65 4.94
N GLU A 50 11.51 -10.95 5.10
CA GLU A 50 12.41 -11.27 3.97
C GLU A 50 11.96 -12.47 3.15
N LYS A 51 11.49 -13.55 3.80
CA LYS A 51 11.00 -14.76 3.14
C LYS A 51 9.80 -14.45 2.25
N LEU A 52 8.85 -13.68 2.79
CA LEU A 52 7.64 -13.31 2.06
C LEU A 52 7.95 -12.30 0.96
N ALA A 53 8.84 -11.33 1.20
CA ALA A 53 9.32 -10.37 0.19
C ALA A 53 9.94 -11.09 -1.03
N LYS A 54 10.80 -12.08 -0.78
CA LYS A 54 11.37 -12.91 -1.84
C LYS A 54 10.30 -13.65 -2.62
N TRP A 55 9.34 -14.27 -1.93
CA TRP A 55 8.23 -14.97 -2.56
C TRP A 55 7.37 -14.04 -3.46
N PHE A 56 7.09 -12.81 -2.98
CA PHE A 56 6.38 -11.80 -3.79
C PHE A 56 7.16 -11.46 -5.05
N ALA A 57 8.48 -11.23 -4.94
CA ALA A 57 9.34 -10.93 -6.08
C ALA A 57 9.40 -12.07 -7.10
N GLU A 58 9.52 -13.32 -6.64
CA GLU A 58 9.55 -14.55 -7.47
C GLU A 58 8.24 -14.78 -8.23
N ASN A 59 7.13 -14.27 -7.71
CA ASN A 59 5.79 -14.46 -8.28
C ASN A 59 5.22 -13.25 -9.00
N ASP A 60 6.03 -12.23 -9.31
CA ASP A 60 5.64 -10.99 -9.99
C ASP A 60 4.60 -10.16 -9.23
N TYR A 61 4.65 -10.17 -7.93
CA TYR A 61 3.91 -9.26 -7.06
C TYR A 61 4.81 -8.18 -6.50
N PHE A 62 4.26 -6.97 -6.33
CA PHE A 62 4.98 -5.88 -5.70
C PHE A 62 4.99 -6.03 -4.19
N TYR A 63 6.12 -5.73 -3.58
CA TYR A 63 6.29 -5.67 -2.13
C TYR A 63 7.12 -4.44 -1.73
N ILE A 64 7.03 -4.05 -0.48
CA ILE A 64 7.90 -3.08 0.16
C ILE A 64 8.38 -3.70 1.48
N MET A 65 9.70 -3.92 1.62
CA MET A 65 10.26 -4.40 2.88
C MET A 65 10.27 -3.30 3.93
N HIS A 66 9.89 -3.63 5.16
CA HIS A 66 9.90 -2.67 6.27
C HIS A 66 11.33 -2.27 6.66
N ARG A 67 11.49 -1.13 7.37
CA ARG A 67 12.78 -0.54 7.76
C ARG A 67 13.21 -0.82 9.20
N PHE A 68 12.50 -1.67 9.93
CA PHE A 68 12.67 -1.82 11.38
C PHE A 68 13.81 -2.76 11.79
N ASP A 69 14.40 -3.50 10.87
CA ASP A 69 15.61 -4.29 11.07
C ASP A 69 16.75 -3.64 10.29
N GLU A 70 17.46 -2.72 10.96
CA GLU A 70 18.49 -1.91 10.30
C GLU A 70 19.70 -2.74 9.84
N GLU A 71 20.08 -3.78 10.59
CA GLU A 71 21.23 -4.63 10.28
C GLU A 71 20.95 -5.57 9.11
N ALA A 72 19.72 -6.02 8.97
CA ALA A 72 19.32 -6.94 7.89
C ALA A 72 19.16 -6.27 6.52
N ARG A 73 18.99 -4.94 6.43
CA ARG A 73 18.65 -4.26 5.17
C ARG A 73 19.68 -4.48 4.05
N ILE A 74 20.97 -4.31 4.30
CA ILE A 74 22.02 -4.54 3.29
C ILE A 74 22.14 -6.02 2.91
N PRO A 75 22.23 -6.97 3.86
CA PRO A 75 22.17 -8.39 3.56
C PRO A 75 20.96 -8.78 2.72
N PHE A 76 19.78 -8.26 3.04
CA PHE A 76 18.54 -8.50 2.29
C PHE A 76 18.64 -8.02 0.84
N ILE A 77 19.09 -6.77 0.60
CA ILE A 77 19.24 -6.23 -0.75
C ILE A 77 20.19 -7.12 -1.57
N LYS A 78 21.36 -7.46 -1.01
CA LYS A 78 22.35 -8.35 -1.67
C LYS A 78 21.75 -9.72 -1.98
N HIS A 79 21.03 -10.32 -1.03
CA HIS A 79 20.42 -11.64 -1.22
C HIS A 79 19.37 -11.64 -2.34
N ILE A 80 18.51 -10.65 -2.35
CA ILE A 80 17.45 -10.51 -3.36
C ILE A 80 18.05 -10.26 -4.74
N GLN A 81 18.99 -9.32 -4.89
CA GLN A 81 19.60 -8.98 -6.17
C GLN A 81 20.49 -10.11 -6.70
N ASN A 82 21.21 -10.84 -5.83
CA ASN A 82 21.98 -12.03 -6.22
C ASN A 82 21.08 -13.18 -6.72
N SER A 83 19.80 -13.17 -6.34
CA SER A 83 18.79 -14.11 -6.86
C SER A 83 18.16 -13.65 -8.19
N GLY A 84 18.64 -12.53 -8.78
CA GLY A 84 18.08 -11.95 -10.00
C GLY A 84 16.71 -11.28 -9.81
N LEU A 85 16.33 -10.99 -8.55
CA LEU A 85 15.06 -10.39 -8.18
C LEU A 85 15.23 -8.90 -7.88
N PHE A 86 14.12 -8.14 -7.92
CA PHE A 86 14.15 -6.72 -7.59
C PHE A 86 14.14 -6.51 -6.07
N ALA A 87 14.92 -5.55 -5.61
CA ALA A 87 14.91 -5.11 -4.22
C ALA A 87 14.00 -3.89 -4.05
N SER A 88 13.08 -3.98 -3.09
CA SER A 88 12.19 -2.89 -2.69
C SER A 88 12.26 -2.73 -1.17
N ILE A 89 12.75 -1.59 -0.74
CA ILE A 89 13.01 -1.29 0.68
C ILE A 89 12.25 -0.05 1.13
N SER A 90 12.19 0.18 2.44
CA SER A 90 11.74 1.44 3.02
C SER A 90 12.80 2.10 3.89
N VAL A 91 12.73 3.42 3.98
CA VAL A 91 13.61 4.27 4.77
C VAL A 91 12.82 5.33 5.54
N GLY A 92 13.39 5.82 6.63
CA GLY A 92 12.92 7.00 7.36
C GLY A 92 13.60 8.29 6.91
N VAL A 93 13.61 9.29 7.82
CA VAL A 93 14.21 10.62 7.56
C VAL A 93 15.15 11.08 8.67
N LYS A 94 15.58 10.17 9.56
CA LYS A 94 16.61 10.47 10.57
C LYS A 94 18.00 10.45 9.92
N LYS A 95 18.97 11.05 10.60
CA LYS A 95 20.36 11.12 10.10
C LYS A 95 20.91 9.75 9.66
N ALA A 96 20.70 8.70 10.45
CA ALA A 96 21.13 7.35 10.11
C ALA A 96 20.59 6.84 8.77
N GLU A 97 19.41 7.30 8.34
CA GLU A 97 18.84 6.91 7.06
C GLU A 97 19.52 7.62 5.87
N PHE A 98 19.97 8.87 6.06
CA PHE A 98 20.80 9.57 5.07
C PHE A 98 22.14 8.86 4.92
N ASP A 99 22.81 8.55 6.05
CA ASP A 99 24.07 7.81 6.07
C ASP A 99 23.91 6.41 5.40
N PHE A 100 22.75 5.76 5.58
CA PHE A 100 22.43 4.49 4.93
C PHE A 100 22.33 4.61 3.39
N ILE A 101 21.69 5.65 2.87
CA ILE A 101 21.63 5.91 1.41
C ILE A 101 23.03 6.15 0.84
N GLU A 102 23.87 6.92 1.52
CA GLU A 102 25.26 7.14 1.11
C GLU A 102 26.05 5.82 1.09
N LYS A 103 25.86 4.97 2.09
CA LYS A 103 26.48 3.64 2.14
C LYS A 103 26.05 2.75 0.98
N LEU A 104 24.76 2.73 0.62
CA LEU A 104 24.27 2.01 -0.54
C LEU A 104 24.95 2.48 -1.83
N ALA A 105 25.07 3.79 -2.01
CA ALA A 105 25.77 4.39 -3.16
C ALA A 105 27.25 3.98 -3.21
N GLN A 106 27.96 4.06 -2.07
CA GLN A 106 29.37 3.66 -1.94
C GLN A 106 29.59 2.17 -2.27
N GLU A 107 28.68 1.30 -1.82
CA GLU A 107 28.71 -0.15 -2.09
C GLU A 107 28.16 -0.50 -3.49
N LYS A 108 27.68 0.48 -4.25
CA LYS A 108 27.02 0.30 -5.56
C LYS A 108 25.80 -0.65 -5.51
N LEU A 109 25.11 -0.64 -4.38
CA LEU A 109 23.87 -1.36 -4.18
C LEU A 109 22.72 -0.42 -4.52
N ILE A 110 22.00 -0.70 -5.59
CA ILE A 110 20.90 0.13 -6.11
C ILE A 110 19.60 -0.66 -5.99
N PRO A 111 18.82 -0.48 -4.92
CA PRO A 111 17.48 -1.05 -4.86
C PRO A 111 16.62 -0.47 -5.99
N GLU A 112 15.83 -1.29 -6.65
CA GLU A 112 14.94 -0.83 -7.73
C GLU A 112 13.86 0.11 -7.20
N TYR A 113 13.45 -0.06 -5.94
CA TYR A 113 12.45 0.79 -5.28
C TYR A 113 12.92 1.19 -3.89
N ILE A 114 12.76 2.47 -3.57
CA ILE A 114 12.99 3.01 -2.21
C ILE A 114 11.74 3.78 -1.78
N THR A 115 11.11 3.34 -0.70
CA THR A 115 9.93 3.99 -0.11
C THR A 115 10.34 4.82 1.10
N ILE A 116 10.11 6.12 1.06
CA ILE A 116 10.21 7.00 2.23
C ILE A 116 8.90 6.89 3.00
N ASP A 117 8.93 6.30 4.20
CA ASP A 117 7.74 5.91 4.96
C ASP A 117 7.64 6.68 6.28
N ILE A 118 6.88 7.78 6.25
CA ILE A 118 6.68 8.72 7.36
C ILE A 118 5.18 8.98 7.54
N ALA A 119 4.70 8.97 8.78
CA ALA A 119 3.29 9.13 9.11
C ALA A 119 2.69 10.44 8.53
N HIS A 120 3.46 11.54 8.54
CA HIS A 120 3.15 12.80 7.89
C HIS A 120 4.27 13.20 6.93
N GLY A 121 4.14 12.78 5.67
CA GLY A 121 5.17 12.91 4.64
C GLY A 121 5.26 14.28 3.98
N HIS A 122 4.28 15.16 4.15
CA HIS A 122 4.35 16.53 3.66
C HIS A 122 5.22 17.37 4.60
N SER A 123 6.54 17.21 4.50
CA SER A 123 7.53 17.83 5.38
C SER A 123 8.87 18.05 4.69
N ASP A 124 9.64 19.05 5.15
CA ASP A 124 10.97 19.35 4.63
C ASP A 124 11.92 18.15 4.76
N SER A 125 11.80 17.35 5.82
CA SER A 125 12.64 16.18 6.03
C SER A 125 12.42 15.11 4.96
N VAL A 126 11.17 14.89 4.52
CA VAL A 126 10.86 13.96 3.43
C VAL A 126 11.34 14.54 2.09
N ILE A 127 11.09 15.83 1.83
CA ILE A 127 11.59 16.53 0.64
C ILE A 127 13.11 16.41 0.52
N ASN A 128 13.82 16.63 1.63
CA ASN A 128 15.28 16.52 1.67
C ASN A 128 15.75 15.08 1.42
N MET A 129 15.06 14.07 1.98
CA MET A 129 15.38 12.67 1.75
C MET A 129 15.15 12.26 0.28
N ILE A 130 14.08 12.73 -0.37
CA ILE A 130 13.85 12.51 -1.80
C ILE A 130 15.02 13.04 -2.63
N LYS A 131 15.39 14.30 -2.39
CA LYS A 131 16.52 14.93 -3.09
C LYS A 131 17.83 14.18 -2.84
N HIS A 132 18.06 13.75 -1.59
CA HIS A 132 19.25 13.00 -1.21
C HIS A 132 19.34 11.65 -1.94
N ILE A 133 18.25 10.89 -1.99
CA ILE A 133 18.20 9.63 -2.75
C ILE A 133 18.47 9.90 -4.23
N LYS A 134 17.81 10.88 -4.83
CA LYS A 134 17.98 11.20 -6.26
C LYS A 134 19.39 11.69 -6.60
N ASN A 135 20.10 12.29 -5.66
CA ASN A 135 21.49 12.70 -5.85
C ASN A 135 22.49 11.54 -5.75
N HIS A 136 22.24 10.54 -4.89
CA HIS A 136 23.18 9.46 -4.60
C HIS A 136 22.83 8.17 -5.37
N ILE A 137 21.54 7.89 -5.58
CA ILE A 137 21.03 6.68 -6.23
C ILE A 137 19.91 7.08 -7.20
N PRO A 138 20.21 7.80 -8.29
CA PRO A 138 19.20 8.37 -9.20
C PRO A 138 18.34 7.31 -9.92
N ASP A 139 18.86 6.11 -10.09
CA ASP A 139 18.19 5.03 -10.83
C ASP A 139 17.08 4.33 -9.99
N SER A 140 17.05 4.54 -8.69
CA SER A 140 15.97 4.00 -7.84
C SER A 140 14.66 4.72 -8.10
N PHE A 141 13.57 3.94 -8.20
CA PHE A 141 12.20 4.46 -8.21
C PHE A 141 11.78 4.86 -6.80
N VAL A 142 11.62 6.16 -6.56
CA VAL A 142 11.36 6.72 -5.23
C VAL A 142 9.87 6.88 -4.99
N ILE A 143 9.36 6.18 -3.99
CA ILE A 143 8.00 6.31 -3.47
C ILE A 143 8.07 7.14 -2.20
N ALA A 144 7.25 8.19 -2.09
CA ALA A 144 7.27 9.04 -0.90
C ALA A 144 5.89 9.19 -0.27
N GLY A 145 5.84 9.22 1.05
CA GLY A 145 4.59 9.41 1.80
C GLY A 145 4.77 9.40 3.32
N ASN A 146 3.63 9.50 4.04
CA ASN A 146 2.28 9.57 3.52
C ASN A 146 1.76 11.01 3.45
N VAL A 147 0.91 11.29 2.49
CA VAL A 147 0.23 12.58 2.36
C VAL A 147 -1.29 12.39 2.26
N GLY A 148 -2.04 13.47 2.50
CA GLY A 148 -3.50 13.47 2.40
C GLY A 148 -4.06 14.67 1.62
N THR A 149 -3.19 15.48 0.99
CA THR A 149 -3.57 16.71 0.29
C THR A 149 -2.94 16.83 -1.10
N PRO A 150 -3.60 17.54 -2.02
CA PRO A 150 -3.04 17.85 -3.34
C PRO A 150 -1.69 18.59 -3.30
N GLU A 151 -1.52 19.47 -2.32
CA GLU A 151 -0.29 20.24 -2.10
C GLU A 151 0.87 19.29 -1.76
N GLY A 152 0.64 18.36 -0.81
CA GLY A 152 1.65 17.36 -0.43
C GLY A 152 2.07 16.50 -1.62
N VAL A 153 1.12 16.05 -2.45
CA VAL A 153 1.45 15.29 -3.67
C VAL A 153 2.35 16.11 -4.59
N ARG A 154 1.96 17.35 -4.91
CA ARG A 154 2.74 18.20 -5.82
C ARG A 154 4.14 18.50 -5.30
N GLU A 155 4.30 18.77 -4.01
CA GLU A 155 5.60 19.08 -3.42
C GLU A 155 6.53 17.88 -3.43
N LEU A 156 6.03 16.69 -3.10
CA LEU A 156 6.85 15.47 -3.16
C LEU A 156 7.24 15.11 -4.61
N GLU A 157 6.32 15.24 -5.57
CA GLU A 157 6.65 15.07 -6.99
C GLU A 157 7.68 16.09 -7.49
N ASN A 158 7.55 17.36 -7.11
CA ASN A 158 8.50 18.41 -7.47
C ASN A 158 9.89 18.19 -6.83
N ALA A 159 9.94 17.53 -5.67
CA ALA A 159 11.20 17.14 -5.03
C ALA A 159 11.90 15.97 -5.75
N GLY A 160 11.20 15.23 -6.63
CA GLY A 160 11.73 14.12 -7.40
C GLY A 160 11.13 12.75 -7.08
N ALA A 161 10.06 12.66 -6.28
CA ALA A 161 9.36 11.41 -6.06
C ALA A 161 8.77 10.87 -7.38
N ASP A 162 8.90 9.57 -7.62
CA ASP A 162 8.36 8.88 -8.79
C ASP A 162 6.94 8.35 -8.56
N ALA A 163 6.56 8.17 -7.29
CA ALA A 163 5.20 7.88 -6.86
C ALA A 163 4.95 8.47 -5.48
N THR A 164 3.68 8.74 -5.16
CA THR A 164 3.28 9.27 -3.85
C THR A 164 2.28 8.34 -3.16
N LYS A 165 2.48 8.10 -1.86
CA LYS A 165 1.61 7.28 -1.03
C LYS A 165 0.60 8.17 -0.31
N VAL A 166 -0.70 7.97 -0.60
CA VAL A 166 -1.83 8.78 -0.09
C VAL A 166 -2.59 8.00 0.96
N GLY A 167 -2.66 8.56 2.17
CA GLY A 167 -3.39 7.99 3.30
C GLY A 167 -2.73 8.28 4.63
N ILE A 168 -3.39 9.04 5.49
CA ILE A 168 -2.95 9.34 6.85
C ILE A 168 -3.92 8.68 7.83
N GLY A 169 -3.51 7.55 8.38
CA GLY A 169 -4.24 6.84 9.42
C GLY A 169 -5.59 6.20 9.05
N PRO A 170 -5.88 5.78 7.79
CA PRO A 170 -7.15 5.10 7.48
C PRO A 170 -7.13 3.60 7.84
N GLY A 171 -5.96 3.04 8.16
CA GLY A 171 -5.79 1.62 8.50
C GLY A 171 -6.47 1.21 9.80
N ARG A 172 -6.84 -0.08 9.90
CA ARG A 172 -7.58 -0.64 11.06
C ARG A 172 -6.84 -0.51 12.40
N VAL A 173 -5.50 -0.55 12.37
CA VAL A 173 -4.66 -0.43 13.56
C VAL A 173 -4.16 0.99 13.81
N CYS A 174 -4.52 1.95 12.96
CA CYS A 174 -4.12 3.33 13.11
C CYS A 174 -5.11 4.10 14.00
N ILE A 175 -4.57 4.88 14.96
CA ILE A 175 -5.33 5.73 15.86
C ILE A 175 -4.95 7.21 15.73
N THR A 176 -4.28 7.60 14.66
CA THR A 176 -3.82 8.97 14.42
C THR A 176 -4.94 9.99 14.58
N LYS A 177 -6.11 9.76 13.95
CA LYS A 177 -7.25 10.68 14.05
C LYS A 177 -7.76 10.86 15.48
N ILE A 178 -7.67 9.82 16.31
CA ILE A 178 -8.11 9.87 17.72
C ILE A 178 -7.10 10.65 18.57
N LYS A 179 -5.82 10.53 18.26
CA LYS A 179 -4.73 11.15 19.03
C LYS A 179 -4.45 12.58 18.63
N THR A 180 -4.59 12.91 17.35
CA THR A 180 -4.15 14.18 16.78
C THR A 180 -5.28 15.04 16.22
N GLY A 181 -6.45 14.45 15.93
CA GLY A 181 -7.55 15.10 15.20
C GLY A 181 -7.32 15.14 13.67
N PHE A 182 -6.16 14.71 13.19
CA PHE A 182 -5.82 14.69 11.75
C PHE A 182 -5.91 13.28 11.17
N GLY A 183 -6.13 13.20 9.85
CA GLY A 183 -6.13 11.93 9.13
C GLY A 183 -7.10 11.91 7.97
N THR A 184 -7.03 10.83 7.19
CA THR A 184 -7.91 10.55 6.05
C THR A 184 -8.93 9.43 6.35
N GLY A 185 -8.86 8.83 7.53
CA GLY A 185 -9.80 7.77 7.94
C GLY A 185 -11.23 8.28 8.05
N GLY A 186 -12.15 7.66 7.28
CA GLY A 186 -13.54 8.08 7.12
C GLY A 186 -13.77 8.96 5.87
N TRP A 187 -12.68 9.31 5.14
CA TRP A 187 -12.75 10.02 3.86
C TRP A 187 -11.54 9.71 2.96
N GLN A 188 -10.92 8.56 3.15
CA GLN A 188 -9.71 8.14 2.41
C GLN A 188 -9.92 8.15 0.90
N LEU A 189 -11.06 7.66 0.42
CA LEU A 189 -11.34 7.62 -1.00
C LEU A 189 -11.57 9.03 -1.59
N ALA A 190 -12.16 9.95 -0.82
CA ALA A 190 -12.28 11.36 -1.19
C ALA A 190 -10.92 12.05 -1.19
N ALA A 191 -10.03 11.75 -0.23
CA ALA A 191 -8.65 12.25 -0.22
C ALA A 191 -7.88 11.79 -1.46
N LEU A 192 -7.98 10.51 -1.79
CA LEU A 192 -7.38 9.96 -3.01
C LEU A 192 -7.89 10.67 -4.27
N ASN A 193 -9.21 10.92 -4.37
CA ASN A 193 -9.82 11.62 -5.49
C ASN A 193 -9.28 13.05 -5.69
N ILE A 194 -9.09 13.82 -4.62
CA ILE A 194 -8.53 15.18 -4.75
C ILE A 194 -7.03 15.15 -5.05
N CYS A 195 -6.29 14.23 -4.43
CA CYS A 195 -4.87 14.04 -4.68
C CYS A 195 -4.59 13.61 -6.13
N SER A 196 -5.41 12.71 -6.68
CA SER A 196 -5.24 12.20 -8.06
C SER A 196 -5.42 13.29 -9.13
N LYS A 197 -6.22 14.31 -8.85
CA LYS A 197 -6.37 15.46 -9.76
C LYS A 197 -5.16 16.38 -9.82
N ALA A 198 -4.33 16.34 -8.77
CA ALA A 198 -3.11 17.12 -8.69
C ALA A 198 -1.86 16.31 -9.11
N ALA A 199 -1.97 15.00 -9.07
CA ALA A 199 -0.86 14.09 -9.35
C ALA A 199 -0.53 14.04 -10.85
N ARG A 200 0.77 14.02 -11.16
CA ARG A 200 1.34 13.76 -12.49
C ARG A 200 2.06 12.40 -12.54
N LYS A 201 2.27 11.81 -11.39
CA LYS A 201 2.96 10.54 -11.17
C LYS A 201 2.00 9.53 -10.53
N PRO A 202 2.33 8.23 -10.52
CA PRO A 202 1.52 7.21 -9.89
C PRO A 202 1.22 7.48 -8.42
N LEU A 203 0.01 7.11 -7.96
CA LEU A 203 -0.38 7.15 -6.56
C LEU A 203 -0.58 5.73 -6.01
N ILE A 204 -0.17 5.53 -4.75
CA ILE A 204 -0.53 4.36 -3.95
C ILE A 204 -1.62 4.79 -2.97
N ALA A 205 -2.79 4.15 -3.01
CA ALA A 205 -3.82 4.32 -1.99
C ALA A 205 -3.45 3.47 -0.77
N ASP A 206 -3.12 4.11 0.36
CA ASP A 206 -2.60 3.42 1.54
C ASP A 206 -3.62 3.37 2.67
N GLY A 207 -4.15 2.18 2.91
CA GLY A 207 -5.04 1.86 4.02
C GLY A 207 -6.53 2.11 3.74
N GLY A 208 -7.37 1.61 4.65
CA GLY A 208 -8.82 1.67 4.53
C GLY A 208 -9.44 0.54 3.71
N ILE A 209 -8.65 -0.29 3.07
CA ILE A 209 -9.09 -1.43 2.24
C ILE A 209 -9.59 -2.56 3.15
N ARG A 210 -10.81 -2.98 2.97
CA ARG A 210 -11.47 -4.02 3.76
C ARG A 210 -12.01 -5.17 2.91
N THR A 211 -12.32 -4.90 1.66
CA THR A 211 -12.84 -5.86 0.69
C THR A 211 -12.07 -5.77 -0.62
N HIS A 212 -12.15 -6.79 -1.47
CA HIS A 212 -11.51 -6.78 -2.78
C HIS A 212 -12.13 -5.72 -3.70
N GLY A 213 -13.42 -5.41 -3.55
CA GLY A 213 -14.08 -4.32 -4.28
C GLY A 213 -13.47 -2.93 -4.03
N ASP A 214 -12.85 -2.72 -2.87
CA ASP A 214 -12.19 -1.46 -2.55
C ASP A 214 -10.93 -1.22 -3.41
N ILE A 215 -10.34 -2.29 -3.96
CA ILE A 215 -9.24 -2.20 -4.93
C ILE A 215 -9.73 -1.52 -6.21
N ALA A 216 -10.85 -1.98 -6.76
CA ALA A 216 -11.46 -1.39 -7.95
C ALA A 216 -11.88 0.07 -7.72
N LYS A 217 -12.46 0.37 -6.55
CA LYS A 217 -12.80 1.74 -6.15
C LYS A 217 -11.56 2.63 -6.07
N SER A 218 -10.45 2.14 -5.47
CA SER A 218 -9.19 2.88 -5.41
C SER A 218 -8.66 3.22 -6.81
N ILE A 219 -8.69 2.27 -7.74
CA ILE A 219 -8.27 2.49 -9.13
C ILE A 219 -9.18 3.52 -9.81
N ARG A 220 -10.50 3.43 -9.60
CA ARG A 220 -11.46 4.42 -10.11
C ARG A 220 -11.11 5.83 -9.67
N PHE A 221 -10.67 6.01 -8.44
CA PHE A 221 -10.33 7.32 -7.87
C PHE A 221 -8.86 7.72 -8.02
N GLY A 222 -8.10 6.99 -8.85
CA GLY A 222 -6.80 7.43 -9.35
C GLY A 222 -5.59 6.67 -8.80
N ALA A 223 -5.77 5.66 -7.96
CA ALA A 223 -4.65 4.83 -7.52
C ALA A 223 -4.08 3.99 -8.67
N SER A 224 -2.76 3.88 -8.70
CA SER A 224 -2.04 2.89 -9.53
C SER A 224 -1.78 1.60 -8.75
N MET A 225 -1.51 1.72 -7.45
CA MET A 225 -1.33 0.59 -6.54
C MET A 225 -2.17 0.83 -5.27
N VAL A 226 -2.50 -0.24 -4.58
CA VAL A 226 -3.31 -0.23 -3.36
C VAL A 226 -2.55 -0.95 -2.26
N MET A 227 -2.21 -0.23 -1.18
CA MET A 227 -1.52 -0.82 -0.03
C MET A 227 -2.52 -1.37 0.97
N ILE A 228 -2.31 -2.63 1.36
CA ILE A 228 -3.25 -3.41 2.16
C ILE A 228 -2.53 -4.00 3.37
N GLY A 229 -3.05 -3.75 4.57
CA GLY A 229 -2.52 -4.28 5.82
C GLY A 229 -3.29 -5.50 6.32
N SER A 230 -4.48 -5.30 6.87
CA SER A 230 -5.21 -6.33 7.62
C SER A 230 -5.58 -7.58 6.80
N LEU A 231 -5.90 -7.44 5.50
CA LEU A 231 -6.20 -8.59 4.65
C LEU A 231 -4.96 -9.46 4.43
N PHE A 232 -3.77 -8.86 4.29
CA PHE A 232 -2.52 -9.62 4.15
C PHE A 232 -1.99 -10.14 5.49
N ALA A 233 -2.27 -9.46 6.61
CA ALA A 233 -1.87 -9.91 7.94
C ALA A 233 -2.55 -11.22 8.37
N ALA A 234 -3.68 -11.58 7.77
CA ALA A 234 -4.54 -12.69 8.18
C ALA A 234 -4.03 -14.08 7.77
N HIS A 235 -2.92 -14.18 7.04
CA HIS A 235 -2.46 -15.41 6.41
C HIS A 235 -1.37 -16.14 7.18
N GLU A 236 -1.27 -17.46 6.94
CA GLU A 236 -0.27 -18.31 7.58
C GLU A 236 1.17 -17.86 7.27
N GLU A 237 1.43 -17.30 6.09
CA GLU A 237 2.74 -16.82 5.67
C GLU A 237 3.11 -15.47 6.30
N SER A 238 2.13 -14.71 6.84
CA SER A 238 2.41 -13.42 7.46
C SER A 238 3.18 -13.59 8.77
N PRO A 239 4.13 -12.68 9.09
CA PRO A 239 5.03 -12.82 10.23
C PRO A 239 4.37 -12.70 11.61
N GLY A 240 3.18 -12.08 11.70
CA GLY A 240 2.44 -11.93 12.96
C GLY A 240 2.20 -13.29 13.63
N GLU A 241 2.26 -13.33 14.96
CA GLU A 241 2.04 -14.55 15.71
C GLU A 241 0.65 -15.13 15.48
N THR A 242 0.55 -16.45 15.37
CA THR A 242 -0.73 -17.15 15.35
C THR A 242 -1.13 -17.49 16.77
N VAL A 243 -2.31 -17.06 17.18
CA VAL A 243 -2.87 -17.31 18.50
C VAL A 243 -4.23 -18.01 18.37
N GLU A 244 -4.56 -18.85 19.34
CA GLU A 244 -5.88 -19.48 19.44
C GLU A 244 -6.71 -18.77 20.50
N LEU A 245 -7.91 -18.30 20.11
CA LEU A 245 -8.87 -17.67 21.00
C LEU A 245 -10.24 -18.31 20.74
N ASP A 246 -10.86 -18.84 21.79
CA ASP A 246 -12.18 -19.48 21.73
C ASP A 246 -12.29 -20.57 20.63
N GLY A 247 -11.23 -21.38 20.46
CA GLY A 247 -11.17 -22.46 19.47
C GLY A 247 -11.01 -22.02 18.02
N LYS A 248 -10.72 -20.73 17.79
CA LYS A 248 -10.43 -20.16 16.47
C LYS A 248 -9.02 -19.60 16.42
N GLN A 249 -8.40 -19.72 15.25
CA GLN A 249 -7.07 -19.16 15.00
C GLN A 249 -7.15 -17.71 14.54
N TYR A 250 -6.23 -16.90 15.07
CA TYR A 250 -6.07 -15.49 14.73
C TYR A 250 -4.60 -15.17 14.48
N LYS A 251 -4.34 -14.14 13.67
CA LYS A 251 -3.02 -13.56 13.46
C LYS A 251 -2.90 -12.23 14.22
N GLU A 252 -1.78 -12.04 14.87
CA GLU A 252 -1.42 -10.77 15.49
C GLU A 252 -1.17 -9.71 14.42
N TYR A 253 -1.73 -8.52 14.64
CA TYR A 253 -1.58 -7.40 13.72
C TYR A 253 -1.44 -6.08 14.49
N PHE A 254 -0.35 -5.35 14.29
CA PHE A 254 -0.13 -4.06 14.94
C PHE A 254 0.49 -3.03 13.98
N GLY A 255 0.22 -1.74 14.27
CA GLY A 255 0.66 -0.61 13.45
C GLY A 255 2.14 -0.29 13.65
N SER A 256 2.79 0.22 12.59
CA SER A 256 4.18 0.69 12.62
C SER A 256 4.45 1.79 13.65
N ALA A 257 3.43 2.59 13.99
CA ALA A 257 3.50 3.62 15.02
C ALA A 257 2.93 3.15 16.38
N SER A 258 2.80 1.84 16.60
CA SER A 258 2.35 1.27 17.87
C SER A 258 3.47 1.23 18.91
N GLU A 259 3.09 1.15 20.18
CA GLU A 259 3.97 0.87 21.29
C GLU A 259 4.76 -0.45 21.08
N PHE A 260 4.11 -1.47 20.54
CA PHE A 260 4.70 -2.78 20.25
C PHE A 260 5.83 -2.68 19.23
N GLN A 261 5.71 -1.80 18.22
CA GLN A 261 6.75 -1.58 17.24
C GLN A 261 7.88 -0.68 17.76
N LYS A 262 7.54 0.34 18.55
CA LYS A 262 8.52 1.33 19.03
C LYS A 262 9.30 0.86 20.26
N GLY A 263 8.74 -0.08 21.04
CA GLY A 263 9.28 -0.48 22.33
C GLY A 263 9.17 0.60 23.42
N GLU A 264 8.47 1.71 23.13
CA GLU A 264 8.24 2.82 24.06
C GLU A 264 6.85 3.43 23.90
N HIS A 265 6.32 4.00 24.99
CA HIS A 265 4.99 4.63 25.01
C HIS A 265 5.06 6.12 24.69
N LYS A 266 5.72 6.49 23.56
CA LYS A 266 5.89 7.87 23.12
C LYS A 266 5.39 8.06 21.70
N ASN A 267 4.51 9.07 21.48
CA ASN A 267 3.91 9.38 20.18
C ASN A 267 3.24 8.15 19.53
N VAL A 268 2.46 7.40 20.33
CA VAL A 268 1.79 6.18 19.88
C VAL A 268 0.56 6.55 19.06
N GLU A 269 0.56 6.15 17.79
CA GLU A 269 -0.53 6.34 16.81
C GLU A 269 -1.02 5.02 16.20
N GLY A 270 -0.58 3.89 16.73
CA GLY A 270 -0.99 2.55 16.34
C GLY A 270 -1.44 1.71 17.52
N LYS A 271 -2.30 0.74 17.26
CA LYS A 271 -2.77 -0.27 18.22
C LYS A 271 -2.43 -1.68 17.73
N LYS A 272 -2.53 -2.64 18.65
CA LYS A 272 -2.51 -4.07 18.38
C LYS A 272 -3.95 -4.59 18.28
N MET A 273 -4.17 -5.53 17.38
CA MET A 273 -5.40 -6.30 17.27
C MET A 273 -5.11 -7.71 16.73
N PHE A 274 -6.10 -8.55 16.79
CA PHE A 274 -6.09 -9.87 16.16
C PHE A 274 -7.00 -9.85 14.94
N VAL A 275 -6.57 -10.51 13.85
CA VAL A 275 -7.36 -10.72 12.65
C VAL A 275 -7.58 -12.22 12.48
N GLU A 276 -8.77 -12.63 12.10
CA GLU A 276 -9.10 -14.05 11.89
C GLU A 276 -8.17 -14.66 10.83
N HIS A 277 -7.63 -15.84 11.13
CA HIS A 277 -6.73 -16.56 10.24
C HIS A 277 -7.46 -17.06 9.00
N LYS A 278 -6.93 -16.77 7.81
CA LYS A 278 -7.57 -17.06 6.52
C LYS A 278 -6.84 -18.13 5.68
N GLY A 279 -5.91 -18.88 6.27
CA GLY A 279 -5.13 -19.88 5.53
C GLY A 279 -4.11 -19.27 4.59
N SER A 280 -3.93 -19.85 3.41
CA SER A 280 -2.88 -19.47 2.46
C SER A 280 -3.09 -18.11 1.81
N LEU A 281 -2.04 -17.31 1.77
CA LEU A 281 -1.98 -16.04 1.05
C LEU A 281 -2.21 -16.21 -0.46
N MET A 282 -1.71 -17.33 -1.03
CA MET A 282 -1.86 -17.59 -2.47
C MET A 282 -3.32 -17.68 -2.87
N ASP A 283 -4.17 -18.30 -2.05
CA ASP A 283 -5.60 -18.41 -2.34
C ASP A 283 -6.27 -17.04 -2.33
N THR A 284 -5.93 -16.17 -1.38
CA THR A 284 -6.45 -14.80 -1.35
C THR A 284 -5.96 -13.97 -2.53
N LEU A 285 -4.70 -14.07 -2.95
CA LEU A 285 -4.21 -13.37 -4.14
C LEU A 285 -4.92 -13.82 -5.41
N LYS A 286 -5.20 -15.12 -5.52
CA LYS A 286 -5.97 -15.69 -6.63
C LYS A 286 -7.42 -15.18 -6.62
N GLU A 287 -8.05 -15.14 -5.46
CA GLU A 287 -9.40 -14.60 -5.30
C GLU A 287 -9.42 -13.09 -5.61
N MET A 288 -8.47 -12.31 -5.12
CA MET A 288 -8.32 -10.89 -5.48
C MET A 288 -8.19 -10.69 -6.99
N GLN A 289 -7.44 -11.55 -7.67
CA GLN A 289 -7.30 -11.50 -9.14
C GLN A 289 -8.66 -11.76 -9.83
N GLN A 290 -9.38 -12.78 -9.41
CA GLN A 290 -10.70 -13.13 -9.98
C GLN A 290 -11.72 -12.03 -9.75
N ASP A 291 -11.75 -11.44 -8.56
CA ASP A 291 -12.65 -10.34 -8.21
C ASP A 291 -12.33 -9.07 -8.99
N LEU A 292 -11.04 -8.78 -9.19
CA LEU A 292 -10.61 -7.64 -10.00
C LEU A 292 -10.91 -7.86 -11.49
N GLN A 293 -10.76 -9.09 -12.01
CA GLN A 293 -11.20 -9.47 -13.35
C GLN A 293 -12.71 -9.25 -13.52
N SER A 294 -13.49 -9.64 -12.50
CA SER A 294 -14.92 -9.36 -12.47
C SER A 294 -15.20 -7.86 -12.52
N SER A 295 -14.48 -7.06 -11.71
CA SER A 295 -14.63 -5.61 -11.69
C SER A 295 -14.33 -4.97 -13.05
N ILE A 296 -13.27 -5.41 -13.73
CA ILE A 296 -12.90 -4.95 -15.08
C ILE A 296 -13.99 -5.31 -16.10
N SER A 297 -14.53 -6.51 -16.02
CA SER A 297 -15.65 -6.97 -16.87
C SER A 297 -16.89 -6.09 -16.66
N TYR A 298 -17.26 -5.78 -15.41
CA TYR A 298 -18.35 -4.86 -15.09
C TYR A 298 -18.07 -3.41 -15.55
N ALA A 299 -16.81 -3.01 -15.59
CA ALA A 299 -16.43 -1.71 -16.13
C ALA A 299 -16.59 -1.60 -17.65
N GLY A 300 -16.88 -2.70 -18.34
CA GLY A 300 -17.03 -2.75 -19.79
C GLY A 300 -15.72 -2.70 -20.56
N GLY A 301 -14.62 -3.18 -19.96
CA GLY A 301 -13.32 -3.18 -20.59
C GLY A 301 -12.58 -4.52 -20.47
N LYS A 302 -11.26 -4.50 -20.78
CA LYS A 302 -10.38 -5.68 -20.75
C LYS A 302 -9.16 -5.49 -19.84
N ASP A 303 -8.96 -4.30 -19.28
CA ASP A 303 -7.83 -3.98 -18.42
C ASP A 303 -8.20 -2.95 -17.33
N LEU A 304 -7.25 -2.66 -16.43
CA LEU A 304 -7.44 -1.73 -15.32
C LEU A 304 -7.83 -0.31 -15.75
N LYS A 305 -7.54 0.11 -16.97
CA LYS A 305 -7.87 1.47 -17.46
C LYS A 305 -9.37 1.66 -17.54
N SER A 306 -10.13 0.61 -17.81
CA SER A 306 -11.60 0.66 -17.88
C SER A 306 -12.22 1.11 -16.55
N LEU A 307 -11.63 0.74 -15.41
CA LEU A 307 -12.10 1.15 -14.10
C LEU A 307 -12.00 2.67 -13.87
N ARG A 308 -11.04 3.36 -14.52
CA ARG A 308 -10.79 4.78 -14.27
C ARG A 308 -11.89 5.72 -14.74
N THR A 309 -12.73 5.27 -15.64
CA THR A 309 -13.76 6.09 -16.30
C THR A 309 -15.19 5.70 -15.97
N VAL A 310 -15.40 4.62 -15.20
CA VAL A 310 -16.76 4.20 -14.83
C VAL A 310 -17.46 5.26 -13.97
N ASP A 311 -18.77 5.39 -14.13
CA ASP A 311 -19.57 6.22 -13.26
C ASP A 311 -19.75 5.57 -11.89
N TYR A 312 -20.15 6.39 -10.90
CA TYR A 312 -20.40 5.92 -9.55
C TYR A 312 -21.53 6.70 -8.89
N VAL A 313 -22.13 6.09 -7.88
CA VAL A 313 -23.10 6.73 -7.00
C VAL A 313 -22.57 6.82 -5.59
N ILE A 314 -23.04 7.82 -4.85
CA ILE A 314 -22.82 7.93 -3.40
C ILE A 314 -24.08 7.39 -2.73
N VAL A 315 -23.93 6.31 -1.97
CA VAL A 315 -25.02 5.65 -1.23
C VAL A 315 -24.96 6.14 0.21
N ARG A 316 -25.91 6.99 0.60
CA ARG A 316 -25.91 7.61 1.94
C ARG A 316 -26.38 6.72 3.07
N ASN A 317 -27.07 5.65 2.78
CA ASN A 317 -27.46 4.63 3.76
C ASN A 317 -27.11 3.29 3.13
N SER A 318 -26.36 2.47 3.85
CA SER A 318 -26.12 1.11 3.43
C SER A 318 -27.47 0.43 3.23
N ILE A 319 -27.92 0.34 1.99
CA ILE A 319 -29.01 -0.55 1.65
C ILE A 319 -28.46 -1.93 1.85
N PHE A 320 -28.98 -2.54 2.85
CA PHE A 320 -28.57 -3.83 3.34
C PHE A 320 -29.07 -4.91 2.38
N ASN A 321 -28.19 -5.69 1.82
CA ASN A 321 -28.52 -6.87 1.03
C ASN A 321 -28.12 -8.19 1.72
N GLY A 322 -28.03 -8.17 3.04
CA GLY A 322 -27.72 -9.36 3.84
C GLY A 322 -26.22 -9.54 4.18
N ASP A 323 -25.36 -8.59 3.86
CA ASP A 323 -23.91 -8.71 4.00
C ASP A 323 -23.34 -8.19 5.34
N ARG A 324 -24.20 -7.91 6.31
CA ARG A 324 -23.78 -7.54 7.66
C ARG A 324 -24.12 -8.64 8.65
N ASP A 325 -23.21 -9.54 8.83
CA ASP A 325 -23.08 -10.33 10.05
C ASP A 325 -21.83 -9.91 10.82
#